data_2bcf69917d0bd3c9e9f04514b83db074
#
_entry.id   2bcf69917d0bd3c9e9f04514b83db074
#
_cell.length_a   1.000
_cell.length_b   1.000
_cell.length_c   1.000
_cell.angle_alpha   90.00
_cell.angle_beta   90.00
_cell.angle_gamma   90.00
#
_symmetry.space_group_name_H-M   'P 1'
#
loop_
_entity.id
_entity.type
_entity.pdbx_description
1 polymer ?
#
loop_
_entity_poly.entity_id
_entity_poly.type
_entity_poly.pdbx_seq_one_letter_code
_entity_poly.pdbx_strand_id
1 'polypeptide(L)'
;TGCYAQLDPDAIAAIDGVNLVIGTNNRSKIVELVEQLETTERQINAVRDIMKESNFEEMPLFGNESDKSRAFMKIQEGCNNYCAFCIIPYTRGKLKSRKVDDIVNEAKRLVEHGFHEIVLTGIHLGNYGVELPGRPTLADVVKALLEIPNLHRIRFGSIESVEVSEELIELMATDKRVCPHLHLPLQAGSDHILTLMKRHYTLQEYKDLIKNLRNRIPDLSITTDIIAGFPQETDEDFDETMNTVKEIGFTHIHAFPYSI
;
A
#
# COMPACT_ATOMS: atom_id res chain seq x y z
N THR A 1 16.37 -5.19 -9.73
CA THR A 1 15.19 -5.67 -9.01
C THR A 1 14.04 -4.67 -9.07
N GLY A 2 12.80 -5.11 -8.73
CA GLY A 2 11.61 -4.27 -8.66
C GLY A 2 10.57 -4.56 -9.73
N CYS A 3 9.55 -3.66 -9.84
CA CYS A 3 8.39 -3.92 -10.71
C CYS A 3 8.76 -4.04 -12.19
N TYR A 4 9.67 -3.19 -12.68
CA TYR A 4 10.08 -3.26 -14.09
C TYR A 4 10.86 -4.56 -14.38
N ALA A 5 11.78 -4.96 -13.49
CA ALA A 5 12.50 -6.23 -13.64
C ALA A 5 11.56 -7.45 -13.54
N GLN A 6 10.45 -7.35 -12.80
CA GLN A 6 9.42 -8.39 -12.76
C GLN A 6 8.63 -8.48 -14.05
N LEU A 7 8.35 -7.34 -14.69
CA LEU A 7 7.54 -7.24 -15.90
C LEU A 7 8.30 -7.67 -17.13
N ASP A 8 9.53 -7.18 -17.29
CA ASP A 8 10.40 -7.41 -18.45
C ASP A 8 11.83 -7.69 -17.99
N PRO A 9 12.08 -8.91 -17.49
CA PRO A 9 13.41 -9.30 -17.01
C PRO A 9 14.45 -9.34 -18.13
N ASP A 10 14.05 -9.64 -19.36
CA ASP A 10 14.96 -9.76 -20.49
C ASP A 10 15.47 -8.40 -20.94
N ALA A 11 14.61 -7.37 -20.97
CA ALA A 11 15.03 -6.00 -21.23
C ALA A 11 16.05 -5.50 -20.20
N ILE A 12 15.87 -5.84 -18.92
CA ILE A 12 16.83 -5.49 -17.87
C ILE A 12 18.12 -6.29 -18.00
N ALA A 13 18.04 -7.58 -18.33
CA ALA A 13 19.20 -8.45 -18.53
C ALA A 13 20.05 -8.03 -19.73
N ALA A 14 19.46 -7.39 -20.75
CA ALA A 14 20.14 -6.90 -21.94
C ALA A 14 20.97 -5.61 -21.68
N ILE A 15 20.80 -4.96 -20.53
CA ILE A 15 21.57 -3.75 -20.18
C ILE A 15 23.00 -4.17 -19.85
N ASP A 16 23.99 -3.51 -20.48
CA ASP A 16 25.39 -3.79 -20.25
C ASP A 16 25.78 -3.58 -18.76
N GLY A 17 26.54 -4.52 -18.22
CA GLY A 17 26.94 -4.52 -16.81
C GLY A 17 25.91 -5.10 -15.84
N VAL A 18 24.71 -5.46 -16.28
CA VAL A 18 23.75 -6.18 -15.44
C VAL A 18 24.10 -7.65 -15.37
N ASN A 19 24.39 -8.15 -14.17
CA ASN A 19 24.77 -9.56 -13.94
C ASN A 19 23.69 -10.34 -13.18
N LEU A 20 22.79 -9.64 -12.44
CA LEU A 20 21.73 -10.27 -11.67
C LEU A 20 20.42 -9.53 -11.86
N VAL A 21 19.37 -10.27 -12.24
CA VAL A 21 17.99 -9.76 -12.30
C VAL A 21 17.13 -10.52 -11.29
N ILE A 22 16.51 -9.76 -10.37
CA ILE A 22 15.57 -10.29 -9.37
C ILE A 22 14.26 -9.53 -9.53
N GLY A 23 13.12 -10.21 -9.48
CA GLY A 23 11.80 -9.60 -9.54
C GLY A 23 11.37 -8.90 -8.24
N THR A 24 10.09 -8.92 -8.00
CA THR A 24 9.47 -8.35 -6.79
C THR A 24 9.34 -9.35 -5.65
N ASN A 25 9.58 -10.61 -5.94
CA ASN A 25 9.67 -11.71 -4.98
C ASN A 25 11.09 -12.27 -4.95
N ASN A 26 11.42 -13.08 -3.96
CA ASN A 26 12.73 -13.71 -3.80
C ASN A 26 13.89 -12.75 -3.45
N ARG A 27 13.57 -11.55 -2.95
CA ARG A 27 14.56 -10.53 -2.54
C ARG A 27 15.35 -10.94 -1.31
N SER A 28 14.77 -11.78 -0.46
CA SER A 28 15.45 -12.38 0.69
C SER A 28 16.68 -13.21 0.31
N LYS A 29 16.76 -13.68 -0.93
CA LYS A 29 17.87 -14.46 -1.48
C LYS A 29 18.95 -13.63 -2.20
N ILE A 30 18.88 -12.29 -2.11
CA ILE A 30 19.78 -11.44 -2.88
C ILE A 30 21.26 -11.71 -2.58
N VAL A 31 21.61 -11.94 -1.30
CA VAL A 31 22.99 -12.22 -0.88
C VAL A 31 23.46 -13.55 -1.47
N GLU A 32 22.66 -14.63 -1.32
CA GLU A 32 22.94 -15.95 -1.90
C GLU A 32 23.17 -15.87 -3.41
N LEU A 33 22.32 -15.12 -4.11
CA LEU A 33 22.41 -14.97 -5.58
C LEU A 33 23.65 -14.14 -6.00
N VAL A 34 24.06 -13.16 -5.21
CA VAL A 34 25.30 -12.41 -5.46
C VAL A 34 26.53 -13.31 -5.24
N GLU A 35 26.59 -14.09 -4.18
CA GLU A 35 27.65 -15.07 -3.94
C GLU A 35 27.74 -16.13 -5.05
N GLN A 36 26.61 -16.56 -5.62
CA GLN A 36 26.59 -17.44 -6.79
C GLN A 36 27.19 -16.78 -8.02
N LEU A 37 26.99 -15.47 -8.23
CA LEU A 37 27.60 -14.75 -9.36
C LEU A 37 29.13 -14.79 -9.29
N GLU A 38 29.71 -14.59 -8.10
CA GLU A 38 31.16 -14.58 -7.89
C GLU A 38 31.80 -15.94 -8.27
N THR A 39 31.03 -17.03 -8.17
CA THR A 39 31.51 -18.38 -8.46
C THR A 39 31.25 -18.84 -9.89
N THR A 40 30.17 -18.34 -10.55
CA THR A 40 29.75 -18.85 -11.85
C THR A 40 30.17 -17.99 -13.04
N GLU A 41 30.50 -16.71 -12.79
CA GLU A 41 30.79 -15.69 -13.83
C GLU A 41 29.73 -15.58 -14.94
N ARG A 42 28.50 -16.02 -14.64
CA ARG A 42 27.37 -16.02 -15.59
C ARG A 42 26.25 -15.12 -15.07
N GLN A 43 25.63 -14.39 -15.98
CA GLN A 43 24.43 -13.63 -15.68
C GLN A 43 23.33 -14.56 -15.10
N ILE A 44 22.68 -14.11 -14.03
CA ILE A 44 21.58 -14.83 -13.36
C ILE A 44 20.29 -14.05 -13.55
N ASN A 45 19.28 -14.69 -14.14
CA ASN A 45 17.89 -14.22 -14.11
C ASN A 45 17.11 -15.08 -13.09
N ALA A 46 16.81 -14.51 -11.93
CA ALA A 46 16.11 -15.16 -10.82
C ALA A 46 14.65 -14.69 -10.70
N VAL A 47 14.10 -14.08 -11.73
CA VAL A 47 12.68 -13.64 -11.74
C VAL A 47 11.78 -14.87 -11.80
N ARG A 48 10.74 -14.86 -10.96
CA ARG A 48 9.75 -15.94 -10.90
C ARG A 48 8.38 -15.43 -11.36
N ASP A 49 7.52 -16.35 -11.76
CA ASP A 49 6.12 -16.04 -12.07
C ASP A 49 5.40 -15.62 -10.80
N ILE A 50 5.21 -14.30 -10.64
CA ILE A 50 4.62 -13.70 -9.45
C ILE A 50 3.17 -14.15 -9.21
N MET A 51 2.46 -14.61 -10.26
CA MET A 51 1.06 -15.06 -10.14
C MET A 51 0.95 -16.43 -9.47
N LYS A 52 2.05 -17.18 -9.39
CA LYS A 52 2.14 -18.47 -8.68
C LYS A 52 2.59 -18.33 -7.23
N GLU A 53 3.09 -17.15 -6.87
CA GLU A 53 3.58 -16.88 -5.51
C GLU A 53 2.43 -16.48 -4.60
N SER A 54 2.16 -17.29 -3.58
CA SER A 54 1.06 -17.10 -2.63
C SER A 54 1.50 -16.66 -1.24
N ASN A 55 2.79 -16.79 -0.91
CA ASN A 55 3.30 -16.47 0.41
C ASN A 55 3.79 -15.03 0.49
N PHE A 56 3.54 -14.39 1.64
CA PHE A 56 4.18 -13.12 1.97
C PHE A 56 5.68 -13.35 2.15
N GLU A 57 6.52 -12.51 1.54
CA GLU A 57 7.98 -12.58 1.70
C GLU A 57 8.39 -11.80 2.93
N GLU A 58 8.80 -12.50 3.99
CA GLU A 58 9.31 -11.88 5.20
C GLU A 58 10.68 -11.22 4.92
N MET A 59 10.73 -9.94 5.17
CA MET A 59 11.96 -9.15 5.14
C MET A 59 11.97 -8.27 6.39
N PRO A 60 12.49 -8.79 7.51
CA PRO A 60 12.50 -8.03 8.75
C PRO A 60 13.32 -6.75 8.60
N LEU A 61 12.82 -5.67 9.18
CA LEU A 61 13.58 -4.44 9.28
C LEU A 61 14.74 -4.66 10.26
N PHE A 62 15.96 -4.52 9.77
CA PHE A 62 17.15 -4.51 10.62
C PHE A 62 17.35 -3.05 11.08
N GLY A 63 16.88 -2.78 12.30
CA GLY A 63 16.90 -1.42 12.84
C GLY A 63 18.26 -1.02 13.40
N ASN A 64 19.04 -0.29 12.63
CA ASN A 64 20.02 0.68 13.14
C ASN A 64 19.68 2.09 12.62
N GLU A 65 18.42 2.38 12.39
CA GLU A 65 17.96 3.73 12.02
C GLU A 65 17.75 4.53 13.32
N SER A 66 18.81 4.75 14.08
CA SER A 66 18.81 5.43 15.39
C SER A 66 18.26 6.86 15.37
N ASP A 67 18.06 7.45 14.20
CA ASP A 67 17.64 8.84 14.06
C ASP A 67 16.17 9.02 13.69
N LYS A 68 15.41 7.90 13.53
CA LYS A 68 13.99 7.96 13.17
C LYS A 68 13.11 7.48 14.32
N SER A 69 12.10 8.29 14.67
CA SER A 69 11.07 7.93 15.65
C SER A 69 9.94 7.07 15.06
N ARG A 70 9.92 6.87 13.71
CA ARG A 70 8.87 6.22 12.95
C ARG A 70 9.41 5.08 12.09
N ALA A 71 8.79 3.90 12.20
CA ALA A 71 9.07 2.74 11.35
C ALA A 71 7.96 2.49 10.33
N PHE A 72 8.32 2.12 9.11
CA PHE A 72 7.38 1.66 8.08
C PHE A 72 7.37 0.13 8.08
N MET A 73 6.23 -0.45 8.40
CA MET A 73 6.05 -1.90 8.45
C MET A 73 5.12 -2.37 7.34
N LYS A 74 5.66 -3.12 6.39
CA LYS A 74 4.84 -3.72 5.34
C LYS A 74 4.13 -4.95 5.90
N ILE A 75 2.80 -4.95 5.85
CA ILE A 75 1.94 -6.04 6.34
C ILE A 75 1.14 -6.73 5.23
N GLN A 76 1.12 -6.14 4.02
CA GLN A 76 0.35 -6.65 2.91
C GLN A 76 1.09 -6.37 1.59
N GLU A 77 0.95 -7.25 0.60
CA GLU A 77 1.52 -7.15 -0.75
C GLU A 77 0.51 -7.67 -1.78
N GLY A 78 0.67 -7.22 -3.04
CA GLY A 78 -0.20 -7.62 -4.14
C GLY A 78 -1.56 -6.95 -4.14
N CYS A 79 -2.29 -7.06 -5.26
CA CYS A 79 -3.61 -6.44 -5.44
C CYS A 79 -4.43 -7.20 -6.47
N ASN A 80 -5.74 -7.30 -6.26
CA ASN A 80 -6.68 -7.96 -7.16
C ASN A 80 -7.67 -6.97 -7.81
N ASN A 81 -7.46 -5.64 -7.71
CA ASN A 81 -8.40 -4.65 -8.25
C ASN A 81 -8.30 -4.47 -9.78
N TYR A 82 -7.13 -4.70 -10.37
CA TYR A 82 -6.92 -4.56 -11.82
C TYR A 82 -7.43 -3.22 -12.38
N CYS A 83 -7.21 -2.11 -11.67
CA CYS A 83 -7.52 -0.77 -12.17
C CYS A 83 -6.84 -0.56 -13.52
N ALA A 84 -7.50 0.15 -14.45
CA ALA A 84 -7.07 0.24 -15.86
C ALA A 84 -5.70 0.91 -16.07
N PHE A 85 -5.24 1.70 -15.11
CA PHE A 85 -3.94 2.40 -15.14
C PHE A 85 -2.83 1.68 -14.35
N CYS A 86 -3.13 0.53 -13.71
CA CYS A 86 -2.26 -0.01 -12.68
C CYS A 86 -1.57 -1.31 -13.10
N ILE A 87 -0.23 -1.30 -13.05
CA ILE A 87 0.60 -2.48 -13.36
C ILE A 87 0.79 -3.41 -12.15
N ILE A 88 0.39 -3.00 -10.96
CA ILE A 88 0.68 -3.70 -9.70
C ILE A 88 0.23 -5.16 -9.68
N PRO A 89 -0.98 -5.54 -10.12
CA PRO A 89 -1.39 -6.94 -10.13
C PRO A 89 -0.42 -7.86 -10.88
N TYR A 90 0.17 -7.35 -11.96
CA TYR A 90 1.09 -8.10 -12.83
C TYR A 90 2.52 -8.15 -12.30
N THR A 91 2.89 -7.19 -11.45
CA THR A 91 4.25 -7.08 -10.93
C THR A 91 4.40 -7.48 -9.47
N ARG A 92 3.32 -7.41 -8.68
CA ARG A 92 3.29 -7.78 -7.26
C ARG A 92 2.45 -9.03 -6.99
N GLY A 93 1.63 -9.44 -7.98
CA GLY A 93 0.80 -10.62 -7.91
C GLY A 93 -0.45 -10.45 -7.05
N LYS A 94 -1.02 -11.60 -6.66
CA LYS A 94 -2.23 -11.68 -5.84
C LYS A 94 -2.00 -11.14 -4.44
N LEU A 95 -3.12 -10.93 -3.72
CA LEU A 95 -3.09 -10.55 -2.30
C LEU A 95 -2.24 -11.53 -1.48
N LYS A 96 -1.36 -10.98 -0.66
CA LYS A 96 -0.53 -11.71 0.30
C LYS A 96 -0.42 -10.87 1.55
N SER A 97 -0.95 -11.36 2.65
CA SER A 97 -0.91 -10.69 3.94
C SER A 97 0.04 -11.39 4.88
N ARG A 98 0.67 -10.60 5.72
CA ARG A 98 1.52 -11.06 6.79
C ARG A 98 0.68 -11.57 7.96
N LYS A 99 1.10 -12.61 8.67
CA LYS A 99 0.37 -13.11 9.84
C LYS A 99 0.36 -12.06 10.97
N VAL A 100 -0.74 -11.99 11.71
CA VAL A 100 -0.89 -11.04 12.83
C VAL A 100 0.23 -11.22 13.87
N ASP A 101 0.57 -12.47 14.23
CA ASP A 101 1.62 -12.75 15.21
C ASP A 101 3.00 -12.23 14.76
N ASP A 102 3.33 -12.36 13.47
CA ASP A 102 4.60 -11.89 12.93
C ASP A 102 4.66 -10.35 12.92
N ILE A 103 3.53 -9.68 12.63
CA ILE A 103 3.37 -8.23 12.71
C ILE A 103 3.59 -7.76 14.16
N VAL A 104 2.92 -8.39 15.12
CA VAL A 104 3.02 -8.04 16.55
C VAL A 104 4.46 -8.25 17.06
N ASN A 105 5.10 -9.36 16.68
CA ASN A 105 6.46 -9.65 17.10
C ASN A 105 7.47 -8.64 16.54
N GLU A 106 7.30 -8.20 15.30
CA GLU A 106 8.16 -7.14 14.74
C GLU A 106 7.87 -5.79 15.38
N ALA A 107 6.60 -5.45 15.60
CA ALA A 107 6.21 -4.21 16.27
C ALA A 107 6.83 -4.09 17.67
N LYS A 108 6.82 -5.17 18.46
CA LYS A 108 7.48 -5.22 19.77
C LYS A 108 8.97 -4.94 19.66
N ARG A 109 9.66 -5.58 18.71
CA ARG A 109 11.10 -5.34 18.47
C ARG A 109 11.36 -3.89 18.07
N LEU A 110 10.54 -3.30 17.20
CA LEU A 110 10.69 -1.90 16.80
C LEU A 110 10.51 -0.96 17.99
N VAL A 111 9.52 -1.19 18.84
CA VAL A 111 9.30 -0.39 20.07
C VAL A 111 10.48 -0.53 21.04
N GLU A 112 11.02 -1.73 21.24
CA GLU A 112 12.22 -1.98 22.04
C GLU A 112 13.47 -1.25 21.51
N HIS A 113 13.54 -1.02 20.19
CA HIS A 113 14.59 -0.23 19.54
C HIS A 113 14.30 1.28 19.47
N GLY A 114 13.27 1.76 20.17
CA GLY A 114 12.98 3.18 20.34
C GLY A 114 12.06 3.79 19.28
N PHE A 115 11.43 3.00 18.43
CA PHE A 115 10.40 3.51 17.53
C PHE A 115 9.08 3.71 18.29
N HIS A 116 8.51 4.90 18.18
CA HIS A 116 7.26 5.25 18.86
C HIS A 116 6.04 5.34 17.93
N GLU A 117 6.27 5.33 16.63
CA GLU A 117 5.23 5.33 15.61
C GLU A 117 5.49 4.21 14.61
N ILE A 118 4.44 3.43 14.30
CA ILE A 118 4.46 2.41 13.25
C ILE A 118 3.50 2.83 12.15
N VAL A 119 4.00 2.91 10.93
CA VAL A 119 3.18 3.11 9.73
C VAL A 119 2.95 1.76 9.08
N LEU A 120 1.71 1.28 9.13
CA LEU A 120 1.30 0.06 8.44
C LEU A 120 1.21 0.33 6.95
N THR A 121 1.93 -0.42 6.14
CA THR A 121 1.97 -0.26 4.69
C THR A 121 1.56 -1.53 3.97
N GLY A 122 0.95 -1.36 2.82
CA GLY A 122 0.54 -2.41 1.91
C GLY A 122 0.22 -1.83 0.54
N ILE A 123 0.05 -2.69 -0.43
CA ILE A 123 -0.44 -2.31 -1.76
C ILE A 123 -1.96 -2.15 -1.74
N HIS A 124 -2.65 -3.05 -1.02
CA HIS A 124 -4.10 -3.11 -0.91
C HIS A 124 -4.47 -3.35 0.56
N LEU A 125 -4.13 -2.38 1.39
CA LEU A 125 -4.11 -2.51 2.85
C LEU A 125 -5.48 -2.83 3.45
N GLY A 126 -6.56 -2.28 2.89
CA GLY A 126 -7.91 -2.53 3.36
C GLY A 126 -8.38 -3.98 3.17
N ASN A 127 -7.81 -4.70 2.20
CA ASN A 127 -8.06 -6.13 1.98
C ASN A 127 -7.05 -7.05 2.71
N TYR A 128 -6.39 -6.52 3.73
CA TYR A 128 -5.51 -7.34 4.57
C TYR A 128 -6.27 -8.55 5.13
N GLY A 129 -5.63 -9.73 5.04
CA GLY A 129 -6.05 -10.97 5.69
C GLY A 129 -7.15 -11.76 4.96
N VAL A 130 -7.71 -11.25 3.86
CA VAL A 130 -8.80 -11.93 3.13
C VAL A 130 -8.42 -13.35 2.70
N GLU A 131 -7.16 -13.60 2.36
CA GLU A 131 -6.63 -14.89 1.94
C GLU A 131 -6.07 -15.73 3.11
N LEU A 132 -5.92 -15.14 4.30
CA LEU A 132 -5.40 -15.86 5.48
C LEU A 132 -6.47 -16.74 6.14
N PRO A 133 -6.09 -17.84 6.78
CA PRO A 133 -6.99 -18.62 7.64
C PRO A 133 -7.59 -17.74 8.73
N GLY A 134 -8.90 -17.87 8.93
CA GLY A 134 -9.63 -17.05 9.89
C GLY A 134 -9.95 -15.63 9.42
N ARG A 135 -9.42 -15.22 8.28
CA ARG A 135 -9.64 -13.91 7.65
C ARG A 135 -9.52 -12.72 8.63
N PRO A 136 -8.40 -12.57 9.34
CA PRO A 136 -8.20 -11.41 10.20
C PRO A 136 -8.28 -10.13 9.37
N THR A 137 -8.84 -9.07 9.97
CA THR A 137 -8.99 -7.76 9.32
C THR A 137 -7.85 -6.81 9.67
N LEU A 138 -7.75 -5.68 8.98
CA LEU A 138 -6.85 -4.60 9.38
C LEU A 138 -7.17 -4.09 10.79
N ALA A 139 -8.46 -4.07 11.18
CA ALA A 139 -8.88 -3.69 12.53
C ALA A 139 -8.35 -4.66 13.59
N ASP A 140 -8.30 -5.97 13.29
CA ASP A 140 -7.71 -6.96 14.22
C ASP A 140 -6.22 -6.76 14.41
N VAL A 141 -5.49 -6.39 13.34
CA VAL A 141 -4.07 -6.00 13.44
C VAL A 141 -3.91 -4.78 14.35
N VAL A 142 -4.72 -3.74 14.14
CA VAL A 142 -4.67 -2.52 14.96
C VAL A 142 -4.94 -2.83 16.43
N LYS A 143 -5.97 -3.62 16.75
CA LYS A 143 -6.25 -4.06 18.13
C LYS A 143 -5.07 -4.77 18.75
N ALA A 144 -4.48 -5.72 18.03
CA ALA A 144 -3.32 -6.45 18.53
C ALA A 144 -2.09 -5.56 18.76
N LEU A 145 -1.89 -4.55 17.92
CA LEU A 145 -0.83 -3.55 18.09
C LEU A 145 -1.09 -2.61 19.27
N LEU A 146 -2.35 -2.27 19.52
CA LEU A 146 -2.73 -1.43 20.65
C LEU A 146 -2.47 -2.08 22.02
N GLU A 147 -2.28 -3.39 22.08
CA GLU A 147 -1.86 -4.10 23.29
C GLU A 147 -0.35 -3.94 23.60
N ILE A 148 0.43 -3.37 22.67
CA ILE A 148 1.88 -3.20 22.86
C ILE A 148 2.15 -1.96 23.72
N PRO A 149 2.81 -2.12 24.90
CA PRO A 149 3.21 -0.99 25.72
C PRO A 149 4.20 -0.08 24.96
N ASN A 150 4.13 1.23 25.21
CA ASN A 150 5.01 2.24 24.63
C ASN A 150 4.92 2.43 23.10
N LEU A 151 4.01 1.75 22.41
CA LEU A 151 3.62 2.12 21.07
C LEU A 151 2.67 3.33 21.16
N HIS A 152 3.13 4.48 20.70
CA HIS A 152 2.42 5.74 20.88
C HIS A 152 1.53 6.10 19.69
N ARG A 153 1.87 5.65 18.47
CA ARG A 153 1.10 5.96 17.25
C ARG A 153 1.10 4.82 16.26
N ILE A 154 -0.08 4.61 15.69
CA ILE A 154 -0.31 3.73 14.53
C ILE A 154 -0.85 4.59 13.41
N ARG A 155 -0.22 4.51 12.24
CA ARG A 155 -0.63 5.23 11.04
C ARG A 155 -0.83 4.25 9.90
N PHE A 156 -1.72 4.60 8.98
CA PHE A 156 -1.97 3.80 7.79
C PHE A 156 -1.31 4.41 6.55
N GLY A 157 -0.87 3.55 5.63
CA GLY A 157 -0.67 3.90 4.23
C GLY A 157 -2.00 4.08 3.50
N SER A 158 -2.00 3.91 2.18
CA SER A 158 -3.21 4.05 1.36
C SER A 158 -4.23 2.95 1.65
N ILE A 159 -5.50 3.34 1.79
CA ILE A 159 -6.65 2.44 1.93
C ILE A 159 -7.67 2.84 0.86
N GLU A 160 -8.26 1.86 0.18
CA GLU A 160 -9.39 2.11 -0.71
C GLU A 160 -10.62 2.55 0.08
N SER A 161 -11.36 3.53 -0.44
CA SER A 161 -12.50 4.12 0.28
C SER A 161 -13.54 3.07 0.69
N VAL A 162 -13.85 2.12 -0.20
CA VAL A 162 -14.83 1.03 0.05
C VAL A 162 -14.38 0.00 1.07
N GLU A 163 -13.15 0.08 1.54
CA GLU A 163 -12.53 -0.89 2.45
C GLU A 163 -12.31 -0.34 3.86
N VAL A 164 -12.71 0.90 4.10
CA VAL A 164 -12.65 1.49 5.44
C VAL A 164 -13.81 0.91 6.26
N SER A 165 -13.51 -0.10 7.08
CA SER A 165 -14.53 -0.78 7.88
C SER A 165 -15.02 0.07 9.05
N GLU A 166 -16.27 -0.17 9.48
CA GLU A 166 -16.85 0.47 10.65
C GLU A 166 -16.01 0.26 11.92
N GLU A 167 -15.42 -0.92 12.06
CA GLU A 167 -14.56 -1.24 13.19
C GLU A 167 -13.26 -0.43 13.18
N LEU A 168 -12.67 -0.20 12.00
CA LEU A 168 -11.50 0.68 11.87
C LEU A 168 -11.85 2.13 12.20
N ILE A 169 -13.00 2.62 11.76
CA ILE A 169 -13.52 3.96 12.08
C ILE A 169 -13.68 4.12 13.58
N GLU A 170 -14.24 3.13 14.26
CA GLU A 170 -14.44 3.15 15.72
C GLU A 170 -13.10 3.20 16.46
N LEU A 171 -12.11 2.40 16.05
CA LEU A 171 -10.77 2.43 16.63
C LEU A 171 -10.10 3.81 16.47
N MET A 172 -10.24 4.42 15.29
CA MET A 172 -9.71 5.77 15.04
C MET A 172 -10.43 6.86 15.85
N ALA A 173 -11.72 6.68 16.12
CA ALA A 173 -12.52 7.63 16.88
C ALA A 173 -12.25 7.54 18.39
N THR A 174 -11.91 6.36 18.90
CA THR A 174 -11.85 6.09 20.35
C THR A 174 -10.44 6.00 20.93
N ASP A 175 -9.46 5.51 20.16
CA ASP A 175 -8.06 5.40 20.64
C ASP A 175 -7.15 6.46 19.98
N LYS A 176 -6.66 7.40 20.77
CA LYS A 176 -5.78 8.51 20.32
C LYS A 176 -4.44 8.05 19.75
N ARG A 177 -4.06 6.80 19.95
CA ARG A 177 -2.84 6.22 19.36
C ARG A 177 -3.03 5.88 17.88
N VAL A 178 -4.27 5.71 17.42
CA VAL A 178 -4.57 5.58 16.00
C VAL A 178 -4.65 6.97 15.40
N CYS A 179 -3.70 7.29 14.51
CA CYS A 179 -3.59 8.65 13.96
C CYS A 179 -4.86 9.06 13.21
N PRO A 180 -5.42 10.28 13.45
CA PRO A 180 -6.59 10.78 12.73
C PRO A 180 -6.17 11.25 11.31
N HIS A 181 -5.68 10.34 10.51
CA HIS A 181 -5.23 10.57 9.15
C HIS A 181 -5.54 9.35 8.28
N LEU A 182 -6.14 9.60 7.12
CA LEU A 182 -6.33 8.59 6.08
C LEU A 182 -5.83 9.14 4.74
N HIS A 183 -5.13 8.28 4.00
CA HIS A 183 -4.87 8.49 2.60
C HIS A 183 -5.85 7.62 1.79
N LEU A 184 -6.82 8.26 1.16
CA LEU A 184 -7.91 7.65 0.41
C LEU A 184 -7.81 8.09 -1.06
N PRO A 185 -7.21 7.27 -1.95
CA PRO A 185 -7.06 7.64 -3.36
C PRO A 185 -8.42 7.81 -4.04
N LEU A 186 -8.75 9.03 -4.49
CA LEU A 186 -9.95 9.32 -5.27
C LEU A 186 -9.74 8.99 -6.75
N GLN A 187 -8.54 9.25 -7.27
CA GLN A 187 -8.08 9.10 -8.64
C GLN A 187 -8.71 10.09 -9.62
N ALA A 188 -10.04 10.24 -9.65
CA ALA A 188 -10.77 11.23 -10.42
C ALA A 188 -12.06 11.63 -9.70
N GLY A 189 -12.56 12.84 -9.95
CA GLY A 189 -13.82 13.35 -9.35
C GLY A 189 -15.00 13.31 -10.31
N SER A 190 -14.96 12.45 -11.33
CA SER A 190 -16.03 12.20 -12.31
C SER A 190 -16.35 10.71 -12.33
N ASP A 191 -17.62 10.33 -12.22
CA ASP A 191 -18.07 8.93 -12.28
C ASP A 191 -17.79 8.30 -13.66
N HIS A 192 -17.78 9.10 -14.72
CA HIS A 192 -17.36 8.67 -16.05
C HIS A 192 -15.92 8.16 -16.03
N ILE A 193 -14.99 8.95 -15.51
CA ILE A 193 -13.57 8.59 -15.44
C ILE A 193 -13.32 7.47 -14.42
N LEU A 194 -13.99 7.48 -13.28
CA LEU A 194 -13.90 6.38 -12.31
C LEU A 194 -14.30 5.04 -12.95
N THR A 195 -15.35 5.03 -13.78
CA THR A 195 -15.78 3.84 -14.52
C THR A 195 -14.71 3.36 -15.52
N LEU A 196 -14.16 4.29 -16.31
CA LEU A 196 -13.07 3.97 -17.25
C LEU A 196 -11.81 3.47 -16.55
N MET A 197 -11.50 3.99 -15.36
CA MET A 197 -10.41 3.55 -14.50
C MET A 197 -10.69 2.20 -13.83
N LYS A 198 -11.91 1.64 -13.97
CA LYS A 198 -12.38 0.43 -13.27
C LYS A 198 -12.33 0.56 -11.76
N ARG A 199 -12.78 1.71 -11.24
CA ARG A 199 -12.94 1.91 -9.80
C ARG A 199 -14.24 1.26 -9.33
N HIS A 200 -14.25 0.76 -8.09
CA HIS A 200 -15.37 -0.01 -7.53
C HIS A 200 -16.27 0.83 -6.61
N TYR A 201 -16.29 2.13 -6.82
CA TYR A 201 -17.13 3.08 -6.08
C TYR A 201 -17.57 4.23 -6.99
N THR A 202 -18.65 4.87 -6.61
CA THR A 202 -19.13 6.13 -7.20
C THR A 202 -18.59 7.32 -6.41
N LEU A 203 -18.61 8.48 -7.05
CA LEU A 203 -18.23 9.74 -6.42
C LEU A 203 -19.11 10.03 -5.18
N GLN A 204 -20.41 9.69 -5.25
CA GLN A 204 -21.33 9.91 -4.13
C GLN A 204 -20.98 9.02 -2.94
N GLU A 205 -20.69 7.73 -3.15
CA GLU A 205 -20.24 6.81 -2.08
C GLU A 205 -18.96 7.30 -1.41
N TYR A 206 -18.02 7.81 -2.20
CA TYR A 206 -16.79 8.39 -1.67
C TYR A 206 -17.07 9.62 -0.79
N LYS A 207 -17.90 10.56 -1.27
CA LYS A 207 -18.30 11.76 -0.50
C LYS A 207 -19.03 11.41 0.80
N ASP A 208 -19.93 10.43 0.75
CA ASP A 208 -20.67 9.98 1.92
C ASP A 208 -19.75 9.35 2.98
N LEU A 209 -18.76 8.56 2.55
CA LEU A 209 -17.73 8.05 3.45
C LEU A 209 -16.97 9.22 4.12
N ILE A 210 -16.48 10.20 3.34
CA ILE A 210 -15.73 11.34 3.89
C ILE A 210 -16.56 12.09 4.94
N LYS A 211 -17.84 12.31 4.64
CA LYS A 211 -18.77 12.96 5.58
C LYS A 211 -18.94 12.15 6.87
N ASN A 212 -19.11 10.84 6.76
CA ASN A 212 -19.21 9.96 7.92
C ASN A 212 -17.93 10.00 8.76
N LEU A 213 -16.76 9.87 8.12
CA LEU A 213 -15.47 9.90 8.79
C LEU A 213 -15.26 11.22 9.56
N ARG A 214 -15.52 12.38 8.95
CA ARG A 214 -15.36 13.69 9.60
C ARG A 214 -16.31 13.92 10.75
N ASN A 215 -17.52 13.35 10.69
CA ASN A 215 -18.49 13.43 11.79
C ASN A 215 -18.05 12.61 13.02
N ARG A 216 -17.27 11.55 12.83
CA ARG A 216 -16.91 10.60 13.88
C ARG A 216 -15.49 10.77 14.41
N ILE A 217 -14.58 11.23 13.57
CA ILE A 217 -13.16 11.36 13.93
C ILE A 217 -12.80 12.85 13.96
N PRO A 218 -12.62 13.43 15.17
CA PRO A 218 -12.18 14.82 15.31
C PRO A 218 -10.83 15.06 14.64
N ASP A 219 -10.67 16.22 14.02
CA ASP A 219 -9.42 16.66 13.38
C ASP A 219 -8.87 15.72 12.29
N LEU A 220 -9.74 14.93 11.66
CA LEU A 220 -9.35 13.99 10.61
C LEU A 220 -8.72 14.70 9.41
N SER A 221 -7.48 14.35 9.14
CA SER A 221 -6.75 14.74 7.94
C SER A 221 -6.97 13.71 6.85
N ILE A 222 -7.43 14.14 5.67
CA ILE A 222 -7.61 13.27 4.51
C ILE A 222 -6.72 13.75 3.39
N THR A 223 -5.94 12.83 2.86
CA THR A 223 -5.09 13.03 1.68
C THR A 223 -5.52 12.10 0.55
N THR A 224 -5.21 12.46 -0.69
CA THR A 224 -5.66 11.70 -1.86
C THR A 224 -4.67 11.77 -3.01
N ASP A 225 -4.86 10.88 -3.98
CA ASP A 225 -4.22 10.88 -5.28
C ASP A 225 -5.23 11.26 -6.36
N ILE A 226 -4.79 12.04 -7.34
CA ILE A 226 -5.55 12.40 -8.55
C ILE A 226 -4.68 12.13 -9.77
N ILE A 227 -5.25 11.49 -10.79
CA ILE A 227 -4.64 11.31 -12.11
C ILE A 227 -5.38 12.22 -13.08
N ALA A 228 -4.67 13.16 -13.70
CA ALA A 228 -5.19 14.07 -14.71
C ALA A 228 -4.75 13.65 -16.12
N GLY A 229 -5.62 13.85 -17.12
CA GLY A 229 -5.35 13.48 -18.51
C GLY A 229 -5.51 11.99 -18.78
N PHE A 230 -6.37 11.31 -18.03
CA PHE A 230 -6.71 9.91 -18.31
C PHE A 230 -7.36 9.80 -19.70
N PRO A 231 -7.10 8.71 -20.47
CA PRO A 231 -7.71 8.55 -21.78
C PRO A 231 -9.22 8.72 -21.75
N GLN A 232 -9.75 9.56 -22.66
CA GLN A 232 -11.14 9.97 -22.78
C GLN A 232 -11.63 10.95 -21.70
N GLU A 233 -10.76 11.46 -20.83
CA GLU A 233 -11.12 12.57 -19.92
C GLU A 233 -11.41 13.82 -20.75
N THR A 234 -12.60 14.40 -20.54
CA THR A 234 -13.01 15.66 -21.14
C THR A 234 -12.71 16.85 -20.24
N ASP A 235 -12.82 18.07 -20.76
CA ASP A 235 -12.68 19.28 -19.93
C ASP A 235 -13.77 19.34 -18.86
N GLU A 236 -14.98 18.86 -19.15
CA GLU A 236 -16.07 18.73 -18.18
C GLU A 236 -15.77 17.75 -17.06
N ASP A 237 -15.19 16.59 -17.37
CA ASP A 237 -14.76 15.60 -16.36
C ASP A 237 -13.68 16.19 -15.44
N PHE A 238 -12.73 16.94 -16.01
CA PHE A 238 -11.69 17.60 -15.25
C PHE A 238 -12.27 18.71 -14.35
N ASP A 239 -13.19 19.52 -14.86
CA ASP A 239 -13.89 20.54 -14.08
C ASP A 239 -14.70 19.93 -12.94
N GLU A 240 -15.36 18.79 -13.15
CA GLU A 240 -16.04 18.03 -12.10
C GLU A 240 -15.05 17.54 -11.04
N THR A 241 -13.88 17.05 -11.44
CA THR A 241 -12.80 16.67 -10.53
C THR A 241 -12.34 17.86 -9.69
N MET A 242 -12.12 19.02 -10.31
CA MET A 242 -11.70 20.24 -9.60
C MET A 242 -12.76 20.74 -8.62
N ASN A 243 -14.05 20.64 -8.97
CA ASN A 243 -15.15 21.01 -8.08
C ASN A 243 -15.25 20.04 -6.90
N THR A 244 -15.11 18.75 -7.14
CA THR A 244 -15.10 17.72 -6.09
C THR A 244 -13.94 17.93 -5.11
N VAL A 245 -12.75 18.21 -5.61
CA VAL A 245 -11.57 18.51 -4.78
C VAL A 245 -11.80 19.70 -3.86
N LYS A 246 -12.41 20.78 -4.40
CA LYS A 246 -12.75 21.97 -3.60
C LYS A 246 -13.83 21.68 -2.56
N GLU A 247 -14.86 20.92 -2.92
CA GLU A 247 -15.95 20.53 -2.03
C GLU A 247 -15.46 19.68 -0.86
N ILE A 248 -14.63 18.65 -1.14
CA ILE A 248 -14.12 17.75 -0.13
C ILE A 248 -13.08 18.45 0.78
N GLY A 249 -12.25 19.32 0.23
CA GLY A 249 -11.23 20.04 0.99
C GLY A 249 -10.19 19.08 1.60
N PHE A 250 -9.43 18.39 0.75
CA PHE A 250 -8.34 17.53 1.15
C PHE A 250 -7.20 18.32 1.81
N THR A 251 -6.54 17.72 2.78
CA THR A 251 -5.36 18.32 3.42
C THR A 251 -4.16 18.35 2.49
N HIS A 252 -4.02 17.31 1.66
CA HIS A 252 -2.98 17.22 0.64
C HIS A 252 -3.45 16.36 -0.54
N ILE A 253 -2.99 16.70 -1.73
CA ILE A 253 -3.29 15.99 -2.98
C ILE A 253 -1.98 15.70 -3.70
N HIS A 254 -1.77 14.46 -4.07
CA HIS A 254 -0.73 14.07 -5.02
C HIS A 254 -1.35 14.02 -6.41
N ALA A 255 -0.98 14.96 -7.26
CA ALA A 255 -1.49 15.03 -8.64
C ALA A 255 -0.47 14.40 -9.59
N PHE A 256 -0.92 13.48 -10.40
CA PHE A 256 -0.14 12.76 -11.40
C PHE A 256 -0.68 13.02 -12.80
N PRO A 257 0.14 13.47 -13.75
CA PRO A 257 -0.26 13.40 -15.15
C PRO A 257 -0.33 11.92 -15.57
N TYR A 258 -1.35 11.56 -16.35
CA TYR A 258 -1.41 10.21 -16.91
C TYR A 258 -0.19 9.97 -17.82
N SER A 259 0.46 8.84 -17.66
CA SER A 259 1.58 8.41 -18.50
C SER A 259 1.19 7.13 -19.22
N ILE A 260 1.44 7.11 -20.53
CA ILE A 260 1.22 5.96 -21.41
C ILE A 260 2.24 4.88 -21.12
#